data_de1927e96f6cfadf20afc88b5502e709
#
_entry.id   de1927e96f6cfadf20afc88b5502e709
#
_cell.length_a   1.000
_cell.length_b   1.000
_cell.length_c   1.000
_cell.angle_alpha   90.00
_cell.angle_beta   90.00
_cell.angle_gamma   90.00
#
_symmetry.space_group_name_H-M   'P 1'
#
loop_
_entity.id
_entity.type
_entity.pdbx_description
1 polymer ?
#
loop_
_entity_poly.entity_id
_entity_poly.type
_entity_poly.pdbx_seq_one_letter_code
_entity_poly.pdbx_strand_id
1 'polypeptide(L)'
;MQNRNGVEFMNIYITYERTFFTQNQIKELEEYGKLIFLESYFDLDKAEYLQDNTEKILMADPEWYKWNLRKEHISKIENLKAICINTTAFDWIDWQYCKDNGIIVTHTPKYSTNSVAEYAIFLMMCLAKKLPIQIKTNYKMEYNHEMLNVEVRNKTVGIIGLGTIGTRVAELCDNLGMKVIYWSKSLKKNRYERVEINDIFKKADFIIPTFATNEETRKIITDNRIEMMKGNCLINIIINPTEIYNHKLMLEKAENSEIGYAFEIYDNKTLNDYKGNVMATAPYSFYTKESINRLVDLWYKNTISVLENKLQNAVSF
;
A
#
# COMPACT_ATOMS: atom_id res chain seq x y z
N MET A 1 7.02 -14.57 -36.33
CA MET A 1 7.52 -13.27 -36.86
C MET A 1 8.45 -12.69 -35.82
N GLN A 2 9.62 -12.20 -36.20
CA GLN A 2 10.51 -11.50 -35.27
C GLN A 2 10.34 -9.99 -35.43
N ASN A 3 10.46 -9.25 -34.32
CA ASN A 3 10.47 -7.79 -34.35
C ASN A 3 11.82 -7.24 -34.87
N ARG A 4 11.96 -5.90 -34.94
CA ARG A 4 13.20 -5.22 -35.37
C ARG A 4 14.46 -5.61 -34.56
N ASN A 5 14.28 -6.19 -33.34
CA ASN A 5 15.35 -6.61 -32.44
C ASN A 5 15.54 -8.15 -32.44
N GLY A 6 14.89 -8.90 -33.33
CA GLY A 6 15.02 -10.37 -33.41
C GLY A 6 14.25 -11.14 -32.34
N VAL A 7 13.37 -10.48 -31.58
CA VAL A 7 12.52 -11.09 -30.54
C VAL A 7 11.28 -11.68 -31.19
N GLU A 8 10.88 -12.88 -30.77
CA GLU A 8 9.64 -13.50 -31.23
C GLU A 8 8.41 -12.68 -30.79
N PHE A 9 7.42 -12.58 -31.70
CA PHE A 9 6.22 -11.79 -31.47
C PHE A 9 5.32 -12.54 -30.49
N MET A 10 4.99 -11.93 -29.35
CA MET A 10 4.21 -12.55 -28.29
C MET A 10 2.91 -11.79 -27.98
N ASN A 11 2.03 -12.36 -27.19
CA ASN A 11 0.84 -11.67 -26.70
C ASN A 11 1.10 -11.06 -25.32
N ILE A 12 0.69 -9.80 -25.13
CA ILE A 12 0.79 -9.07 -23.87
C ILE A 12 -0.62 -8.81 -23.38
N TYR A 13 -1.03 -9.57 -22.36
CA TYR A 13 -2.34 -9.43 -21.72
C TYR A 13 -2.25 -8.41 -20.58
N ILE A 14 -3.14 -7.42 -20.58
CA ILE A 14 -3.11 -6.29 -19.63
C ILE A 14 -4.44 -6.23 -18.92
N THR A 15 -4.43 -6.49 -17.61
CA THR A 15 -5.62 -6.38 -16.74
C THR A 15 -5.74 -4.98 -16.15
N TYR A 16 -5.80 -3.98 -16.99
CA TYR A 16 -5.93 -2.57 -16.60
C TYR A 16 -6.50 -1.76 -17.77
N GLU A 17 -7.06 -0.57 -17.49
CA GLU A 17 -7.65 0.25 -18.53
C GLU A 17 -6.58 0.88 -19.43
N ARG A 18 -6.80 0.82 -20.74
CA ARG A 18 -5.92 1.41 -21.77
C ARG A 18 -5.66 2.90 -21.55
N THR A 19 -6.61 3.61 -20.97
CA THR A 19 -6.57 5.07 -20.73
C THR A 19 -5.49 5.51 -19.76
N PHE A 20 -4.97 4.62 -18.93
CA PHE A 20 -3.86 4.92 -18.01
C PHE A 20 -2.48 4.90 -18.68
N PHE A 21 -2.36 4.31 -19.87
CA PHE A 21 -1.11 4.25 -20.61
C PHE A 21 -1.01 5.42 -21.60
N THR A 22 0.18 5.99 -21.73
CA THR A 22 0.46 6.98 -22.76
C THR A 22 0.52 6.32 -24.15
N GLN A 23 0.25 7.08 -25.19
CA GLN A 23 0.34 6.59 -26.59
C GLN A 23 1.74 6.05 -26.92
N ASN A 24 2.79 6.66 -26.35
CA ASN A 24 4.17 6.20 -26.55
C ASN A 24 4.43 4.84 -25.90
N GLN A 25 3.96 4.63 -24.67
CA GLN A 25 4.07 3.33 -23.98
C GLN A 25 3.36 2.23 -24.72
N ILE A 26 2.15 2.52 -25.25
CA ILE A 26 1.38 1.58 -26.06
C ILE A 26 2.15 1.22 -27.33
N LYS A 27 2.60 2.22 -28.11
CA LYS A 27 3.35 1.98 -29.34
C LYS A 27 4.62 1.17 -29.13
N GLU A 28 5.34 1.45 -28.07
CA GLU A 28 6.57 0.72 -27.76
C GLU A 28 6.30 -0.73 -27.36
N LEU A 29 5.26 -1.01 -26.56
CA LEU A 29 4.84 -2.38 -26.27
C LEU A 29 4.36 -3.12 -27.53
N GLU A 30 3.65 -2.43 -28.44
CA GLU A 30 3.17 -2.98 -29.72
C GLU A 30 4.33 -3.41 -30.64
N GLU A 31 5.56 -2.87 -30.46
CA GLU A 31 6.76 -3.32 -31.20
C GLU A 31 7.17 -4.76 -30.82
N TYR A 32 6.82 -5.23 -29.64
CA TYR A 32 7.16 -6.55 -29.11
C TYR A 32 6.05 -7.58 -29.27
N GLY A 33 4.79 -7.16 -29.40
CA GLY A 33 3.69 -8.09 -29.47
C GLY A 33 2.32 -7.46 -29.59
N LYS A 34 1.30 -8.32 -29.67
CA LYS A 34 -0.09 -7.89 -29.67
C LYS A 34 -0.52 -7.54 -28.24
N LEU A 35 -1.03 -6.32 -28.02
CA LEU A 35 -1.60 -5.90 -26.75
C LEU A 35 -3.08 -6.32 -26.69
N ILE A 36 -3.45 -7.00 -25.62
CA ILE A 36 -4.79 -7.47 -25.32
C ILE A 36 -5.21 -6.93 -23.98
N PHE A 37 -6.03 -5.86 -23.99
CA PHE A 37 -6.58 -5.27 -22.78
C PHE A 37 -7.83 -6.04 -22.36
N LEU A 38 -7.81 -6.54 -21.14
CA LEU A 38 -8.94 -7.22 -20.52
C LEU A 38 -9.76 -6.17 -19.76
N GLU A 39 -10.85 -5.68 -20.37
CA GLU A 39 -11.55 -4.45 -19.94
C GLU A 39 -12.61 -4.65 -18.85
N SER A 40 -12.92 -5.88 -18.47
CA SER A 40 -13.91 -6.18 -17.41
C SER A 40 -13.45 -7.34 -16.54
N TYR A 41 -13.93 -7.37 -15.29
CA TYR A 41 -13.74 -8.54 -14.43
C TYR A 41 -14.26 -9.78 -15.17
N PHE A 42 -13.39 -10.76 -15.34
CA PHE A 42 -13.68 -11.98 -16.05
C PHE A 42 -13.63 -13.18 -15.10
N ASP A 43 -14.27 -14.24 -15.53
CA ASP A 43 -14.11 -15.55 -14.89
C ASP A 43 -12.69 -16.07 -15.19
N LEU A 44 -11.86 -16.18 -14.15
CA LEU A 44 -10.46 -16.62 -14.29
C LEU A 44 -10.33 -17.96 -15.03
N ASP A 45 -11.32 -18.85 -14.91
CA ASP A 45 -11.32 -20.15 -15.59
C ASP A 45 -11.69 -20.05 -17.09
N LYS A 46 -12.13 -18.88 -17.54
CA LYS A 46 -12.48 -18.59 -18.95
C LYS A 46 -11.64 -17.48 -19.57
N ALA A 47 -10.56 -17.07 -18.89
CA ALA A 47 -9.71 -16.00 -19.39
C ALA A 47 -9.11 -16.35 -20.76
N GLU A 48 -9.14 -15.38 -21.69
CA GLU A 48 -8.69 -15.59 -23.08
C GLU A 48 -7.27 -16.13 -23.15
N TYR A 49 -6.37 -15.72 -22.26
CA TYR A 49 -5.00 -16.18 -22.22
C TYR A 49 -4.84 -17.68 -21.91
N LEU A 50 -5.86 -18.36 -21.37
CA LEU A 50 -5.83 -19.81 -21.11
C LEU A 50 -5.98 -20.64 -22.38
N GLN A 51 -6.58 -20.06 -23.44
CA GLN A 51 -6.79 -20.73 -24.72
C GLN A 51 -5.78 -20.30 -25.78
N ASP A 52 -4.87 -19.42 -25.41
CA ASP A 52 -3.84 -18.91 -26.28
C ASP A 52 -2.55 -19.74 -26.12
N ASN A 53 -2.10 -20.37 -27.19
CA ASN A 53 -0.88 -21.20 -27.21
C ASN A 53 0.38 -20.42 -27.63
N THR A 54 0.29 -19.09 -27.82
CA THR A 54 1.45 -18.27 -28.13
C THR A 54 2.24 -17.93 -26.86
N GLU A 55 3.51 -17.56 -27.00
CA GLU A 55 4.25 -16.98 -25.90
C GLU A 55 3.57 -15.72 -25.41
N LYS A 56 3.50 -15.53 -24.09
CA LYS A 56 2.78 -14.41 -23.49
C LYS A 56 3.37 -13.87 -22.21
N ILE A 57 3.04 -12.60 -21.97
CA ILE A 57 3.26 -11.90 -20.70
C ILE A 57 1.91 -11.50 -20.14
N LEU A 58 1.74 -11.63 -18.83
CA LEU A 58 0.62 -11.04 -18.10
C LEU A 58 1.10 -9.75 -17.39
N MET A 59 0.53 -8.62 -17.75
CA MET A 59 0.56 -7.40 -16.96
C MET A 59 -0.65 -7.47 -16.00
N ALA A 60 -0.40 -7.90 -14.76
CA ALA A 60 -1.43 -8.32 -13.84
C ALA A 60 -1.70 -7.27 -12.73
N ASP A 61 -2.94 -6.79 -12.65
CA ASP A 61 -3.46 -6.00 -11.56
C ASP A 61 -4.12 -6.91 -10.51
N PRO A 62 -3.83 -6.76 -9.20
CA PRO A 62 -4.31 -7.66 -8.15
C PRO A 62 -5.84 -7.69 -8.02
N GLU A 63 -6.53 -6.60 -8.28
CA GLU A 63 -8.00 -6.53 -8.15
C GLU A 63 -8.69 -7.51 -9.11
N TRP A 64 -8.15 -7.70 -10.31
CA TRP A 64 -8.65 -8.67 -11.29
C TRP A 64 -8.54 -10.10 -10.80
N TYR A 65 -7.52 -10.39 -9.97
CA TYR A 65 -7.26 -11.71 -9.42
C TYR A 65 -7.74 -11.84 -7.97
N LYS A 66 -8.47 -10.86 -7.45
CA LYS A 66 -8.92 -10.82 -6.04
C LYS A 66 -7.76 -11.08 -5.06
N TRP A 67 -6.59 -10.54 -5.37
CA TRP A 67 -5.35 -10.72 -4.62
C TRP A 67 -4.96 -12.19 -4.40
N ASN A 68 -5.27 -13.06 -5.36
CA ASN A 68 -5.08 -14.52 -5.22
C ASN A 68 -4.76 -15.19 -6.57
N LEU A 69 -3.57 -14.97 -7.11
CA LEU A 69 -3.09 -15.65 -8.32
C LEU A 69 -2.14 -16.78 -7.93
N ARG A 70 -2.68 -17.98 -7.75
CA ARG A 70 -1.97 -19.15 -7.25
C ARG A 70 -1.57 -20.13 -8.37
N LYS A 71 -0.71 -21.10 -8.00
CA LYS A 71 -0.21 -22.12 -8.92
C LYS A 71 -1.32 -22.87 -9.67
N GLU A 72 -2.47 -23.12 -9.02
CA GLU A 72 -3.62 -23.82 -9.61
C GLU A 72 -4.17 -23.10 -10.86
N HIS A 73 -4.03 -21.77 -10.92
CA HIS A 73 -4.39 -20.96 -12.07
C HIS A 73 -3.18 -20.77 -13.01
N ILE A 74 -2.02 -20.40 -12.47
CA ILE A 74 -0.81 -20.12 -13.27
C ILE A 74 -0.41 -21.34 -14.10
N SER A 75 -0.53 -22.55 -13.55
CA SER A 75 -0.18 -23.80 -14.25
C SER A 75 -1.04 -24.13 -15.46
N LYS A 76 -2.21 -23.49 -15.60
CA LYS A 76 -3.10 -23.63 -16.76
C LYS A 76 -2.71 -22.70 -17.93
N ILE A 77 -1.79 -21.76 -17.70
CA ILE A 77 -1.41 -20.75 -18.68
C ILE A 77 -0.22 -21.27 -19.49
N GLU A 78 -0.49 -21.78 -20.68
CA GLU A 78 0.55 -22.30 -21.56
C GLU A 78 1.47 -21.19 -22.07
N ASN A 79 2.76 -21.47 -22.20
CA ASN A 79 3.78 -20.56 -22.75
C ASN A 79 3.84 -19.18 -22.06
N LEU A 80 3.59 -19.15 -20.73
CA LEU A 80 3.72 -17.93 -19.94
C LEU A 80 5.19 -17.64 -19.64
N LYS A 81 5.70 -16.51 -20.15
CA LYS A 81 7.07 -16.04 -19.93
C LYS A 81 7.22 -15.24 -18.63
N ALA A 82 6.26 -14.36 -18.37
CA ALA A 82 6.34 -13.47 -17.21
C ALA A 82 4.99 -13.04 -16.71
N ILE A 83 4.96 -12.68 -15.42
CA ILE A 83 3.88 -11.95 -14.76
C ILE A 83 4.47 -10.63 -14.24
N CYS A 84 4.13 -9.53 -14.86
CA CYS A 84 4.51 -8.19 -14.44
C CYS A 84 3.38 -7.60 -13.59
N ILE A 85 3.60 -7.35 -12.29
CA ILE A 85 2.55 -6.84 -11.41
C ILE A 85 2.70 -5.37 -11.12
N ASN A 86 1.57 -4.69 -10.97
CA ASN A 86 1.49 -3.26 -10.68
C ASN A 86 1.43 -2.95 -9.17
N THR A 87 1.93 -3.85 -8.33
CA THR A 87 1.96 -3.68 -6.87
C THR A 87 3.35 -3.81 -6.29
N THR A 88 3.56 -3.24 -5.10
CA THR A 88 4.77 -3.47 -4.31
C THR A 88 4.74 -4.85 -3.64
N ALA A 89 3.59 -5.23 -3.07
CA ALA A 89 3.39 -6.55 -2.48
C ALA A 89 3.22 -7.60 -3.58
N PHE A 90 3.79 -8.77 -3.40
CA PHE A 90 3.76 -9.88 -4.37
C PHE A 90 3.40 -11.23 -3.75
N ASP A 91 3.05 -11.26 -2.48
CA ASP A 91 2.62 -12.44 -1.73
C ASP A 91 1.26 -13.01 -2.19
N TRP A 92 0.50 -12.24 -2.96
CA TRP A 92 -0.72 -12.68 -3.61
C TRP A 92 -0.49 -13.52 -4.88
N ILE A 93 0.77 -13.61 -5.37
CA ILE A 93 1.21 -14.50 -6.44
C ILE A 93 2.00 -15.67 -5.85
N ASP A 94 1.85 -16.85 -6.41
CA ASP A 94 2.71 -17.99 -6.12
C ASP A 94 4.06 -17.85 -6.87
N TRP A 95 4.85 -16.86 -6.43
CA TRP A 95 6.11 -16.51 -7.07
C TRP A 95 7.15 -17.63 -6.98
N GLN A 96 7.09 -18.48 -5.94
CA GLN A 96 7.99 -19.64 -5.84
C GLN A 96 7.69 -20.64 -6.94
N TYR A 97 6.40 -20.95 -7.19
CA TYR A 97 6.00 -21.77 -8.33
C TYR A 97 6.48 -21.16 -9.66
N CYS A 98 6.34 -19.86 -9.84
CA CYS A 98 6.81 -19.16 -11.03
C CYS A 98 8.33 -19.36 -11.22
N LYS A 99 9.12 -19.15 -10.16
CA LYS A 99 10.57 -19.36 -10.18
C LYS A 99 10.94 -20.77 -10.59
N ASP A 100 10.31 -21.77 -9.97
CA ASP A 100 10.60 -23.19 -10.21
C ASP A 100 10.24 -23.63 -11.64
N ASN A 101 9.36 -22.89 -12.33
CA ASN A 101 8.92 -23.12 -13.71
C ASN A 101 9.49 -22.11 -14.72
N GLY A 102 10.46 -21.29 -14.36
CA GLY A 102 11.12 -20.35 -15.26
C GLY A 102 10.25 -19.15 -15.68
N ILE A 103 9.16 -18.87 -14.94
CA ILE A 103 8.29 -17.72 -15.17
C ILE A 103 8.82 -16.54 -14.39
N ILE A 104 9.14 -15.44 -15.09
CA ILE A 104 9.65 -14.22 -14.49
C ILE A 104 8.51 -13.48 -13.78
N VAL A 105 8.75 -13.05 -12.53
CA VAL A 105 7.81 -12.15 -11.82
C VAL A 105 8.50 -10.83 -11.54
N THR A 106 7.91 -9.72 -11.98
CA THR A 106 8.37 -8.36 -11.64
C THR A 106 7.32 -7.61 -10.85
N HIS A 107 7.74 -6.72 -9.94
CA HIS A 107 6.85 -5.91 -9.11
C HIS A 107 7.16 -4.41 -9.23
N THR A 108 6.31 -3.55 -8.69
CA THR A 108 6.45 -2.09 -8.77
C THR A 108 6.74 -1.49 -7.40
N PRO A 109 8.00 -1.47 -6.94
CA PRO A 109 8.34 -0.94 -5.63
C PRO A 109 8.31 0.61 -5.60
N LYS A 110 8.00 1.17 -4.44
CA LYS A 110 8.18 2.60 -4.10
C LYS A 110 7.34 3.62 -4.88
N TYR A 111 6.42 3.22 -5.75
CA TYR A 111 5.64 4.14 -6.58
C TYR A 111 4.76 5.09 -5.76
N SER A 112 4.23 4.62 -4.62
CA SER A 112 3.29 5.34 -3.77
C SER A 112 3.91 5.98 -2.53
N THR A 113 5.25 5.97 -2.37
CA THR A 113 5.93 6.41 -1.14
C THR A 113 5.48 7.80 -0.67
N ASN A 114 5.46 8.81 -1.55
CA ASN A 114 5.04 10.16 -1.17
C ASN A 114 3.55 10.21 -0.87
N SER A 115 2.72 9.62 -1.72
CA SER A 115 1.27 9.61 -1.57
C SER A 115 0.84 9.04 -0.21
N VAL A 116 1.35 7.86 0.15
CA VAL A 116 1.04 7.19 1.42
C VAL A 116 1.57 7.99 2.62
N ALA A 117 2.78 8.56 2.51
CA ALA A 117 3.33 9.38 3.58
C ALA A 117 2.53 10.68 3.79
N GLU A 118 2.13 11.37 2.73
CA GLU A 118 1.29 12.57 2.80
C GLU A 118 -0.09 12.25 3.36
N TYR A 119 -0.65 11.09 3.01
CA TYR A 119 -1.94 10.64 3.55
C TYR A 119 -1.86 10.35 5.06
N ALA A 120 -0.75 9.76 5.55
CA ALA A 120 -0.53 9.61 6.98
C ALA A 120 -0.52 10.95 7.72
N ILE A 121 0.12 11.97 7.14
CA ILE A 121 0.12 13.34 7.70
C ILE A 121 -1.29 13.95 7.66
N PHE A 122 -2.01 13.76 6.57
CA PHE A 122 -3.41 14.20 6.47
C PHE A 122 -4.27 13.59 7.59
N LEU A 123 -4.23 12.27 7.77
CA LEU A 123 -4.98 11.60 8.83
C LEU A 123 -4.56 12.05 10.23
N MET A 124 -3.25 12.25 10.46
CA MET A 124 -2.72 12.80 11.71
C MET A 124 -3.31 14.18 11.99
N MET A 125 -3.34 15.05 10.99
CA MET A 125 -3.92 16.41 11.13
C MET A 125 -5.42 16.36 11.36
N CYS A 126 -6.16 15.46 10.72
CA CYS A 126 -7.59 15.24 10.97
C CYS A 126 -7.86 14.92 12.45
N LEU A 127 -7.07 14.02 13.04
CA LEU A 127 -7.20 13.67 14.46
C LEU A 127 -6.77 14.81 15.37
N ALA A 128 -5.64 15.47 15.08
CA ALA A 128 -5.14 16.60 15.86
C ALA A 128 -6.11 17.79 15.90
N LYS A 129 -6.87 17.99 14.81
CA LYS A 129 -7.89 19.04 14.69
C LYS A 129 -9.31 18.53 15.00
N LYS A 130 -9.46 17.30 15.48
CA LYS A 130 -10.77 16.69 15.80
C LYS A 130 -11.80 16.80 14.68
N LEU A 131 -11.33 16.76 13.42
CA LEU A 131 -12.18 16.85 12.23
C LEU A 131 -13.29 15.79 12.23
N PRO A 132 -13.06 14.52 12.64
CA PRO A 132 -14.12 13.54 12.69
C PRO A 132 -15.28 13.94 13.62
N ILE A 133 -14.97 14.56 14.75
CA ILE A 133 -16.00 15.05 15.70
C ILE A 133 -16.76 16.22 15.08
N GLN A 134 -16.06 17.18 14.46
CA GLN A 134 -16.70 18.32 13.80
C GLN A 134 -17.69 17.88 12.70
N ILE A 135 -17.33 16.89 11.89
CA ILE A 135 -18.21 16.34 10.84
C ILE A 135 -19.46 15.71 11.48
N LYS A 136 -19.30 14.87 12.51
CA LYS A 136 -20.41 14.20 13.20
C LYS A 136 -21.36 15.16 13.88
N THR A 137 -20.88 16.30 14.33
CA THR A 137 -21.71 17.37 14.93
C THR A 137 -22.22 18.39 13.90
N ASN A 138 -22.12 18.09 12.59
CA ASN A 138 -22.48 19.00 11.50
C ASN A 138 -21.82 20.38 11.65
N TYR A 139 -20.52 20.39 12.04
CA TYR A 139 -19.71 21.60 12.26
C TYR A 139 -20.31 22.56 13.29
N LYS A 140 -21.14 22.06 14.22
CA LYS A 140 -21.66 22.88 15.30
C LYS A 140 -20.50 23.36 16.18
N MET A 141 -20.43 24.69 16.35
CA MET A 141 -19.37 25.30 17.15
C MET A 141 -19.67 25.15 18.63
N GLU A 142 -18.78 24.47 19.37
CA GLU A 142 -18.87 24.34 20.82
C GLU A 142 -17.48 24.61 21.42
N TYR A 143 -17.39 25.69 22.23
CA TYR A 143 -16.16 26.01 22.95
C TYR A 143 -16.16 25.32 24.33
N ASN A 144 -15.62 24.11 24.39
CA ASN A 144 -15.42 23.38 25.63
C ASN A 144 -14.06 22.67 25.62
N HIS A 145 -13.63 22.14 26.76
CA HIS A 145 -12.32 21.47 26.90
C HIS A 145 -12.21 20.22 26.01
N GLU A 146 -13.29 19.52 25.76
CA GLU A 146 -13.31 18.30 24.94
C GLU A 146 -13.06 18.60 23.47
N MET A 147 -13.37 19.83 23.02
CA MET A 147 -13.17 20.28 21.65
C MET A 147 -11.82 20.97 21.40
N LEU A 148 -10.98 21.12 22.43
CA LEU A 148 -9.64 21.68 22.25
C LEU A 148 -8.83 20.84 21.25
N ASN A 149 -8.32 21.51 20.23
CA ASN A 149 -7.46 20.95 19.21
C ASN A 149 -6.01 20.89 19.69
N VAL A 150 -5.19 20.09 19.01
CA VAL A 150 -3.78 19.95 19.31
C VAL A 150 -2.93 20.58 18.21
N GLU A 151 -1.90 21.33 18.58
CA GLU A 151 -0.82 21.74 17.69
C GLU A 151 0.21 20.61 17.60
N VAL A 152 0.62 20.23 16.38
CA VAL A 152 1.57 19.14 16.18
C VAL A 152 3.03 19.55 16.42
N ARG A 153 3.35 20.85 16.34
CA ARG A 153 4.68 21.37 16.62
C ARG A 153 5.11 21.01 18.05
N ASN A 154 6.35 20.56 18.22
CA ASN A 154 6.94 20.07 19.47
C ASN A 154 6.29 18.78 20.04
N LYS A 155 5.32 18.19 19.34
CA LYS A 155 4.76 16.89 19.68
C LYS A 155 5.69 15.77 19.19
N THR A 156 5.60 14.62 19.84
CA THR A 156 6.40 13.45 19.47
C THR A 156 5.60 12.55 18.53
N VAL A 157 6.19 12.21 17.37
CA VAL A 157 5.68 11.14 16.51
C VAL A 157 6.54 9.90 16.67
N GLY A 158 5.90 8.77 16.90
CA GLY A 158 6.51 7.44 16.98
C GLY A 158 6.24 6.64 15.72
N ILE A 159 7.29 6.29 14.98
CA ILE A 159 7.19 5.53 13.73
C ILE A 159 7.57 4.08 13.98
N ILE A 160 6.66 3.15 13.67
CA ILE A 160 6.93 1.71 13.78
C ILE A 160 7.27 1.19 12.39
N GLY A 161 8.58 0.97 12.14
CA GLY A 161 9.11 0.57 10.83
C GLY A 161 9.68 1.76 10.04
N LEU A 162 11.01 1.93 10.02
CA LEU A 162 11.67 3.02 9.27
C LEU A 162 12.17 2.50 7.91
N GLY A 163 11.24 2.02 7.10
CA GLY A 163 11.44 1.68 5.68
C GLY A 163 11.29 2.93 4.78
N THR A 164 11.05 2.73 3.49
CA THR A 164 10.90 3.84 2.52
C THR A 164 9.78 4.80 2.90
N ILE A 165 8.57 4.28 3.21
CA ILE A 165 7.43 5.08 3.64
C ILE A 165 7.69 5.72 5.00
N GLY A 166 8.14 4.94 6.00
CA GLY A 166 8.40 5.45 7.34
C GLY A 166 9.46 6.55 7.37
N THR A 167 10.50 6.46 6.54
CA THR A 167 11.50 7.52 6.38
C THR A 167 10.86 8.80 5.84
N ARG A 168 9.99 8.67 4.82
CA ARG A 168 9.29 9.83 4.25
C ARG A 168 8.31 10.47 5.22
N VAL A 169 7.58 9.67 6.01
CA VAL A 169 6.72 10.16 7.11
C VAL A 169 7.55 10.91 8.15
N ALA A 170 8.73 10.35 8.54
CA ALA A 170 9.65 11.00 9.47
C ALA A 170 10.10 12.37 8.99
N GLU A 171 10.49 12.50 7.72
CA GLU A 171 10.88 13.77 7.10
C GLU A 171 9.76 14.80 7.14
N LEU A 172 8.54 14.40 6.79
CA LEU A 172 7.38 15.29 6.80
C LEU A 172 7.04 15.76 8.22
N CYS A 173 7.04 14.88 9.21
CA CYS A 173 6.81 15.22 10.60
C CYS A 173 7.88 16.16 11.16
N ASP A 174 9.15 15.91 10.85
CA ASP A 174 10.27 16.76 11.26
C ASP A 174 10.16 18.17 10.67
N ASN A 175 9.75 18.29 9.40
CA ASN A 175 9.48 19.57 8.75
C ASN A 175 8.29 20.33 9.37
N LEU A 176 7.35 19.63 10.02
CA LEU A 176 6.28 20.23 10.83
C LEU A 176 6.74 20.65 12.23
N GLY A 177 8.03 20.47 12.55
CA GLY A 177 8.62 20.79 13.85
C GLY A 177 8.28 19.79 14.96
N MET A 178 7.97 18.55 14.60
CA MET A 178 7.74 17.45 15.56
C MET A 178 9.05 16.80 15.99
N LYS A 179 9.07 16.22 17.19
CA LYS A 179 10.12 15.29 17.60
C LYS A 179 9.82 13.91 17.01
N VAL A 180 10.78 13.35 16.24
CA VAL A 180 10.62 12.01 15.64
C VAL A 180 11.39 10.98 16.46
N ILE A 181 10.68 9.94 16.93
CA ILE A 181 11.27 8.72 17.47
C ILE A 181 10.83 7.53 16.61
N TYR A 182 11.63 6.48 16.55
CA TYR A 182 11.26 5.31 15.78
C TYR A 182 11.70 3.99 16.41
N TRP A 183 10.97 2.94 16.03
CA TRP A 183 11.41 1.56 16.21
C TRP A 183 11.48 0.86 14.85
N SER A 184 12.49 0.05 14.67
CA SER A 184 12.65 -0.81 13.48
C SER A 184 13.47 -2.05 13.86
N LYS A 185 13.14 -3.21 13.26
CA LYS A 185 13.85 -4.47 13.48
C LYS A 185 15.36 -4.32 13.21
N SER A 186 15.71 -3.67 12.11
CA SER A 186 17.10 -3.36 11.76
C SER A 186 17.48 -1.92 12.11
N LEU A 187 18.73 -1.72 12.54
CA LEU A 187 19.25 -0.37 12.72
C LEU A 187 19.29 0.35 11.35
N LYS A 188 18.81 1.58 11.34
CA LYS A 188 18.81 2.44 10.15
C LYS A 188 19.78 3.61 10.37
N LYS A 189 20.62 3.87 9.37
CA LYS A 189 21.47 5.07 9.38
C LYS A 189 20.58 6.29 9.07
N ASN A 190 20.28 7.08 10.11
CA ASN A 190 19.46 8.29 10.02
C ASN A 190 19.75 9.20 11.24
N ARG A 191 19.06 10.36 11.30
CA ARG A 191 19.23 11.36 12.39
C ARG A 191 18.22 11.23 13.53
N TYR A 192 17.24 10.33 13.43
CA TYR A 192 16.15 10.21 14.40
C TYR A 192 16.51 9.27 15.55
N GLU A 193 15.90 9.49 16.69
CA GLU A 193 16.11 8.70 17.91
C GLU A 193 15.44 7.32 17.77
N ARG A 194 16.24 6.25 17.81
CA ARG A 194 15.73 4.88 17.91
C ARG A 194 15.41 4.57 19.37
N VAL A 195 14.20 4.05 19.60
CA VAL A 195 13.73 3.68 20.94
C VAL A 195 13.24 2.23 20.97
N GLU A 196 13.02 1.68 22.16
CA GLU A 196 12.32 0.41 22.31
C GLU A 196 10.85 0.54 21.91
N ILE A 197 10.29 -0.55 21.38
CA ILE A 197 8.92 -0.50 20.82
C ILE A 197 7.88 -0.06 21.85
N ASN A 198 8.00 -0.48 23.11
CA ASN A 198 7.07 -0.07 24.16
C ASN A 198 7.15 1.43 24.46
N ASP A 199 8.31 2.05 24.24
CA ASP A 199 8.48 3.49 24.42
C ASP A 199 7.73 4.30 23.37
N ILE A 200 7.53 3.76 22.16
CA ILE A 200 6.66 4.37 21.15
C ILE A 200 5.25 4.57 21.71
N PHE A 201 4.65 3.52 22.29
CA PHE A 201 3.27 3.57 22.82
C PHE A 201 3.14 4.44 24.08
N LYS A 202 4.20 4.61 24.84
CA LYS A 202 4.20 5.40 26.08
C LYS A 202 4.54 6.88 25.88
N LYS A 203 5.40 7.21 24.91
CA LYS A 203 6.02 8.53 24.78
C LYS A 203 5.52 9.33 23.57
N ALA A 204 5.03 8.66 22.51
CA ALA A 204 4.58 9.34 21.32
C ALA A 204 3.18 9.94 21.50
N ASP A 205 2.97 11.17 21.05
CA ASP A 205 1.64 11.77 20.92
C ASP A 205 0.90 11.20 19.72
N PHE A 206 1.63 10.84 18.64
CA PHE A 206 1.10 10.23 17.43
C PHE A 206 1.93 9.01 17.07
N ILE A 207 1.27 7.89 16.77
CA ILE A 207 1.90 6.62 16.42
C ILE A 207 1.52 6.27 14.98
N ILE A 208 2.54 6.04 14.12
CA ILE A 208 2.33 5.73 12.70
C ILE A 208 3.05 4.43 12.35
N PRO A 209 2.34 3.29 12.26
CA PRO A 209 2.89 2.05 11.75
C PRO A 209 3.09 2.15 10.24
N THR A 210 4.30 1.78 9.77
CA THR A 210 4.70 1.81 8.35
C THR A 210 5.51 0.57 7.96
N PHE A 211 5.35 -0.52 8.70
CA PHE A 211 6.01 -1.80 8.42
C PHE A 211 5.22 -2.60 7.36
N ALA A 212 5.92 -3.46 6.64
CA ALA A 212 5.27 -4.44 5.76
C ALA A 212 4.63 -5.55 6.60
N THR A 213 3.42 -5.97 6.22
CA THR A 213 2.69 -7.03 6.92
C THR A 213 3.28 -8.41 6.58
N ASN A 214 3.66 -9.16 7.61
CA ASN A 214 4.08 -10.56 7.53
C ASN A 214 3.83 -11.25 8.87
N GLU A 215 4.14 -12.53 9.01
CA GLU A 215 3.88 -13.30 10.23
C GLU A 215 4.52 -12.68 11.49
N GLU A 216 5.71 -12.11 11.38
CA GLU A 216 6.40 -11.46 12.51
C GLU A 216 5.77 -10.12 12.86
N THR A 217 5.40 -9.32 11.86
CA THR A 217 4.91 -7.96 12.05
C THR A 217 3.44 -7.90 12.48
N ARG A 218 2.63 -8.91 12.17
CA ARG A 218 1.25 -9.05 12.68
C ARG A 218 1.17 -9.13 14.21
N LYS A 219 2.27 -9.40 14.90
CA LYS A 219 2.36 -9.49 16.37
C LYS A 219 3.02 -8.27 17.01
N ILE A 220 3.35 -7.25 16.24
CA ILE A 220 4.06 -6.08 16.77
C ILE A 220 3.14 -5.20 17.63
N ILE A 221 1.90 -4.96 17.21
CA ILE A 221 0.93 -4.16 17.97
C ILE A 221 0.05 -5.10 18.78
N THR A 222 0.49 -5.44 19.99
CA THR A 222 -0.23 -6.31 20.93
C THR A 222 -1.25 -5.54 21.75
N ASP A 223 -2.23 -6.24 22.33
CA ASP A 223 -3.22 -5.64 23.23
C ASP A 223 -2.54 -4.92 24.42
N ASN A 224 -1.50 -5.50 24.99
CA ASN A 224 -0.72 -4.85 26.05
C ASN A 224 -0.10 -3.52 25.60
N ARG A 225 0.30 -3.39 24.34
CA ARG A 225 0.83 -2.13 23.79
C ARG A 225 -0.28 -1.13 23.55
N ILE A 226 -1.43 -1.60 23.07
CA ILE A 226 -2.64 -0.75 22.92
C ILE A 226 -3.04 -0.21 24.30
N GLU A 227 -3.00 -1.02 25.35
CA GLU A 227 -3.31 -0.58 26.72
C GLU A 227 -2.32 0.43 27.30
N MET A 228 -1.09 0.50 26.78
CA MET A 228 -0.13 1.55 27.15
C MET A 228 -0.48 2.93 26.59
N MET A 229 -1.36 2.99 25.57
CA MET A 229 -1.77 4.25 24.93
C MET A 229 -2.65 5.08 25.86
N LYS A 230 -2.31 6.35 26.07
CA LYS A 230 -3.05 7.29 26.91
C LYS A 230 -3.03 8.68 26.27
N GLY A 231 -4.16 9.13 25.76
CA GLY A 231 -4.30 10.45 25.15
C GLY A 231 -3.54 10.68 23.86
N ASN A 232 -2.96 9.63 23.27
CA ASN A 232 -2.26 9.67 22.00
C ASN A 232 -3.14 9.18 20.84
N CYS A 233 -2.63 9.30 19.61
CA CYS A 233 -3.35 8.90 18.41
C CYS A 233 -2.59 7.81 17.64
N LEU A 234 -3.29 6.78 17.17
CA LEU A 234 -2.75 5.82 16.20
C LEU A 234 -3.28 6.15 14.81
N ILE A 235 -2.37 6.31 13.85
CA ILE A 235 -2.65 6.57 12.45
C ILE A 235 -2.19 5.34 11.66
N ASN A 236 -3.10 4.45 11.32
CA ASN A 236 -2.81 3.25 10.57
C ASN A 236 -3.06 3.46 9.07
N ILE A 237 -1.99 3.40 8.30
CA ILE A 237 -1.99 3.45 6.83
C ILE A 237 -1.71 2.07 6.20
N ILE A 238 -1.76 1.02 7.01
CA ILE A 238 -1.63 -0.37 6.53
C ILE A 238 -3.05 -0.88 6.31
N ILE A 239 -3.34 -1.35 5.11
CA ILE A 239 -4.66 -1.84 4.73
C ILE A 239 -5.04 -3.04 5.61
N ASN A 240 -6.34 -3.16 5.96
CA ASN A 240 -6.91 -4.19 6.81
C ASN A 240 -6.33 -4.23 8.24
N PRO A 241 -6.63 -3.22 9.07
CA PRO A 241 -6.13 -3.14 10.44
C PRO A 241 -6.52 -4.36 11.29
N THR A 242 -7.64 -5.03 10.99
CA THR A 242 -8.12 -6.24 11.69
C THR A 242 -7.17 -7.43 11.61
N GLU A 243 -6.28 -7.46 10.62
CA GLU A 243 -5.28 -8.51 10.45
C GLU A 243 -3.98 -8.24 11.22
N ILE A 244 -3.80 -7.01 11.71
CA ILE A 244 -2.53 -6.53 12.26
C ILE A 244 -2.56 -6.44 13.78
N TYR A 245 -3.71 -6.04 14.34
CA TYR A 245 -3.93 -5.86 15.76
C TYR A 245 -5.41 -5.94 16.12
N ASN A 246 -5.72 -5.87 17.43
CA ASN A 246 -7.07 -5.88 17.95
C ASN A 246 -7.78 -4.54 17.62
N HIS A 247 -8.35 -4.48 16.41
CA HIS A 247 -9.08 -3.33 15.91
C HIS A 247 -10.27 -2.94 16.78
N LYS A 248 -10.96 -3.95 17.37
CA LYS A 248 -12.08 -3.72 18.27
C LYS A 248 -11.65 -2.96 19.52
N LEU A 249 -10.54 -3.38 20.15
CA LEU A 249 -10.00 -2.70 21.32
C LEU A 249 -9.62 -1.24 21.00
N MET A 250 -9.06 -0.98 19.81
CA MET A 250 -8.74 0.38 19.36
C MET A 250 -10.00 1.25 19.24
N LEU A 251 -11.08 0.70 18.68
CA LEU A 251 -12.35 1.41 18.56
C LEU A 251 -12.98 1.68 19.94
N GLU A 252 -12.96 0.72 20.85
CA GLU A 252 -13.46 0.88 22.23
C GLU A 252 -12.73 2.00 22.98
N LYS A 253 -11.39 2.05 22.87
CA LYS A 253 -10.58 3.14 23.48
C LYS A 253 -10.85 4.49 22.85
N ALA A 254 -11.07 4.54 21.54
CA ALA A 254 -11.41 5.79 20.86
C ALA A 254 -12.83 6.28 21.19
N GLU A 255 -13.80 5.37 21.34
CA GLU A 255 -15.16 5.67 21.80
C GLU A 255 -15.16 6.27 23.21
N ASN A 256 -14.33 5.74 24.10
CA ASN A 256 -14.15 6.25 25.47
C ASN A 256 -13.31 7.53 25.54
N SER A 257 -12.95 8.12 24.41
CA SER A 257 -12.10 9.34 24.33
C SER A 257 -10.71 9.19 24.92
N GLU A 258 -10.22 7.95 25.10
CA GLU A 258 -8.88 7.67 25.62
C GLU A 258 -7.80 7.92 24.57
N ILE A 259 -8.11 7.74 23.27
CA ILE A 259 -7.19 7.88 22.16
C ILE A 259 -7.88 8.48 20.92
N GLY A 260 -7.10 8.99 19.96
CA GLY A 260 -7.55 9.20 18.59
C GLY A 260 -7.16 8.02 17.69
N TYR A 261 -8.00 7.69 16.71
CA TYR A 261 -7.74 6.56 15.84
C TYR A 261 -8.09 6.84 14.37
N ALA A 262 -7.13 6.70 13.46
CA ALA A 262 -7.35 6.79 12.01
C ALA A 262 -6.89 5.53 11.31
N PHE A 263 -7.62 5.08 10.30
CA PHE A 263 -7.32 3.88 9.54
C PHE A 263 -7.99 3.85 8.17
N GLU A 264 -7.42 3.03 7.28
CA GLU A 264 -8.03 2.68 6.00
C GLU A 264 -8.65 1.29 6.08
N ILE A 265 -9.86 1.13 5.55
CA ILE A 265 -10.58 -0.15 5.56
C ILE A 265 -11.51 -0.27 4.35
N TYR A 266 -11.65 -1.49 3.84
CA TYR A 266 -12.71 -1.86 2.90
C TYR A 266 -13.94 -2.31 3.69
N ASP A 267 -14.84 -1.38 4.02
CA ASP A 267 -16.16 -1.71 4.55
C ASP A 267 -17.22 -0.71 4.03
N ASN A 268 -18.49 -1.00 4.32
CA ASN A 268 -19.60 -0.15 3.89
C ASN A 268 -20.03 0.85 4.98
N LYS A 269 -19.23 1.02 6.04
CA LYS A 269 -19.53 1.96 7.11
C LYS A 269 -19.21 3.39 6.72
N THR A 270 -19.96 4.30 7.27
CA THR A 270 -19.74 5.74 7.15
C THR A 270 -18.99 6.26 8.38
N LEU A 271 -18.45 7.48 8.29
CA LEU A 271 -17.80 8.11 9.44
C LEU A 271 -18.71 8.19 10.68
N ASN A 272 -20.03 8.29 10.48
CA ASN A 272 -21.03 8.37 11.56
C ASN A 272 -21.22 7.06 12.32
N ASP A 273 -20.81 5.92 11.76
CA ASP A 273 -20.90 4.61 12.41
C ASP A 273 -19.80 4.40 13.47
N TYR A 274 -18.82 5.30 13.52
CA TYR A 274 -17.75 5.27 14.50
C TYR A 274 -17.93 6.36 15.54
N LYS A 275 -17.74 6.04 16.81
CA LYS A 275 -17.78 7.02 17.91
C LYS A 275 -16.40 7.59 18.24
N GLY A 276 -16.36 8.70 18.97
CA GLY A 276 -15.12 9.35 19.39
C GLY A 276 -14.34 10.02 18.25
N ASN A 277 -13.05 10.27 18.47
CA ASN A 277 -12.16 10.89 17.50
C ASN A 277 -11.60 9.83 16.53
N VAL A 278 -12.48 9.28 15.69
CA VAL A 278 -12.17 8.21 14.73
C VAL A 278 -12.31 8.71 13.30
N MET A 279 -11.24 8.56 12.50
CA MET A 279 -11.21 8.84 11.06
C MET A 279 -11.03 7.54 10.29
N ALA A 280 -12.12 6.99 9.78
CA ALA A 280 -12.12 5.84 8.88
C ALA A 280 -12.23 6.31 7.44
N THR A 281 -11.39 5.77 6.56
CA THR A 281 -11.39 6.10 5.13
C THR A 281 -11.29 4.83 4.29
N ALA A 282 -11.74 4.90 3.04
CA ALA A 282 -11.39 3.90 2.04
C ALA A 282 -9.89 3.93 1.75
N PRO A 283 -9.29 2.85 1.24
CA PRO A 283 -7.84 2.74 1.04
C PRO A 283 -7.35 3.53 -0.19
N TYR A 284 -7.35 4.85 -0.07
CA TYR A 284 -6.92 5.80 -1.11
C TYR A 284 -5.55 6.40 -0.87
N SER A 285 -4.81 5.99 0.17
CA SER A 285 -3.49 6.57 0.48
C SER A 285 -2.50 6.49 -0.68
N PHE A 286 -2.56 5.45 -1.49
CA PHE A 286 -1.72 5.29 -2.68
C PHE A 286 -2.31 5.94 -3.94
N TYR A 287 -3.60 6.26 -3.98
CA TYR A 287 -4.35 6.56 -5.20
C TYR A 287 -4.34 8.07 -5.50
N THR A 288 -3.18 8.58 -5.92
CA THR A 288 -3.02 9.95 -6.43
C THR A 288 -2.61 9.92 -7.90
N LYS A 289 -2.91 10.99 -8.63
CA LYS A 289 -2.53 11.12 -10.05
C LYS A 289 -1.04 10.84 -10.28
N GLU A 290 -0.19 11.41 -9.44
CA GLU A 290 1.26 11.27 -9.53
C GLU A 290 1.71 9.85 -9.18
N SER A 291 1.07 9.23 -8.21
CA SER A 291 1.37 7.84 -7.80
C SER A 291 0.97 6.86 -8.89
N ILE A 292 -0.22 6.99 -9.45
CA ILE A 292 -0.70 6.12 -10.54
C ILE A 292 0.15 6.31 -11.80
N ASN A 293 0.54 7.54 -12.15
CA ASN A 293 1.45 7.76 -13.27
C ASN A 293 2.80 7.06 -13.07
N ARG A 294 3.39 7.13 -11.85
CA ARG A 294 4.63 6.40 -11.54
C ARG A 294 4.42 4.88 -11.54
N LEU A 295 3.27 4.40 -11.07
CA LEU A 295 2.91 3.00 -11.09
C LEU A 295 2.92 2.45 -12.51
N VAL A 296 2.16 3.08 -13.40
CA VAL A 296 2.02 2.64 -14.80
C VAL A 296 3.37 2.75 -15.53
N ASP A 297 4.12 3.83 -15.32
CA ASP A 297 5.46 4.01 -15.92
C ASP A 297 6.44 2.93 -15.46
N LEU A 298 6.45 2.60 -14.17
CA LEU A 298 7.32 1.56 -13.63
C LEU A 298 6.90 0.16 -14.10
N TRP A 299 5.62 -0.11 -14.13
CA TRP A 299 5.05 -1.36 -14.61
C TRP A 299 5.37 -1.59 -16.09
N TYR A 300 5.15 -0.59 -16.92
CA TYR A 300 5.55 -0.57 -18.31
C TYR A 300 7.05 -0.84 -18.47
N LYS A 301 7.93 -0.11 -17.75
CA LYS A 301 9.39 -0.31 -17.79
C LYS A 301 9.82 -1.71 -17.38
N ASN A 302 9.17 -2.27 -16.37
CA ASN A 302 9.41 -3.65 -15.95
C ASN A 302 9.05 -4.64 -17.06
N THR A 303 7.93 -4.43 -17.76
CA THR A 303 7.52 -5.26 -18.88
C THR A 303 8.52 -5.17 -20.04
N ILE A 304 8.93 -3.96 -20.42
CA ILE A 304 10.00 -3.78 -21.43
C ILE A 304 11.30 -4.48 -20.99
N SER A 305 11.67 -4.39 -19.71
CA SER A 305 12.88 -5.02 -19.19
C SER A 305 12.87 -6.56 -19.32
N VAL A 306 11.70 -7.18 -19.20
CA VAL A 306 11.50 -8.60 -19.47
C VAL A 306 11.65 -8.89 -20.97
N LEU A 307 11.01 -8.11 -21.82
CA LEU A 307 11.04 -8.24 -23.28
C LEU A 307 12.45 -8.09 -23.86
N GLU A 308 13.28 -7.25 -23.25
CA GLU A 308 14.67 -7.03 -23.62
C GLU A 308 15.68 -7.96 -22.91
N ASN A 309 15.24 -8.85 -22.03
CA ASN A 309 16.12 -9.66 -21.17
C ASN A 309 17.08 -8.82 -20.29
N LYS A 310 16.64 -7.63 -19.85
CA LYS A 310 17.37 -6.70 -18.98
C LYS A 310 16.62 -6.47 -17.68
N LEU A 311 16.37 -7.53 -16.94
CA LEU A 311 15.42 -7.59 -15.83
C LEU A 311 15.59 -6.46 -14.80
N GLN A 312 14.49 -5.79 -14.47
CA GLN A 312 14.36 -4.82 -13.40
C GLN A 312 13.26 -5.25 -12.44
N ASN A 313 13.47 -5.00 -11.13
CA ASN A 313 12.49 -5.29 -10.09
C ASN A 313 11.93 -6.73 -10.14
N ALA A 314 12.74 -7.69 -10.54
CA ALA A 314 12.35 -9.09 -10.50
C ALA A 314 12.29 -9.58 -9.04
N VAL A 315 11.23 -10.35 -8.71
CA VAL A 315 10.98 -10.87 -7.36
C VAL A 315 11.92 -12.02 -7.02
N SER A 316 12.39 -12.73 -8.01
CA SER A 316 13.12 -13.98 -7.83
C SER A 316 14.22 -14.15 -8.87
N PHE A 317 15.42 -13.86 -8.47
CA PHE A 317 16.62 -14.47 -9.09
C PHE A 317 17.76 -14.44 -8.09
#